data_e7b0d23db20dd78267c11cf4e4951dc0
#
_entry.id   e7b0d23db20dd78267c11cf4e4951dc0
#
_cell.length_a   1.000
_cell.length_b   1.000
_cell.length_c   1.000
_cell.angle_alpha   90.00
_cell.angle_beta   90.00
_cell.angle_gamma   90.00
#
_symmetry.space_group_name_H-M   'P 1'
#
loop_
_entity.id
_entity.type
_entity.pdbx_description
1 polymer ?
#
loop_
_entity_poly.entity_id
_entity_poly.type
_entity_poly.pdbx_seq_one_letter_code
_entity_poly.pdbx_strand_id
1 'polypeptide(L)'
;LGNFQLGSITQYQIKQLIKELKSSGYQYETCNKVKILLVDIFNKAMINEYVRKNPAKGISLKRDEEKSVRVLSQDEQTVFFDCCKGTFYDNLFVTAVSTGMRIGELAALRWTDVDWDSRVIHVTRTLVYQKYENDSQKEYHFEKPKTRTSLRDIPINRQCEIALKKQFIQKSVVATKQPITKKIDDKYADLLFTSKFNTPLNSQVVCQAINKIIEEVNLTKDYLDEIEPFSAHCFRHTFATRCFEAGIAPKTVQAYLGHSSLQMTMDLYTSVMPKQMETEMDKVSKELDRISEYGDELAEKQFENMSSNNKIVSFRGD
;
A
#
# COMPACT_ATOMS: atom_id res chain seq x y z
N LEU A 1 34.27 -6.66 9.74
CA LEU A 1 35.02 -6.82 8.46
C LEU A 1 35.94 -5.64 8.15
N GLY A 2 35.65 -4.42 8.62
CA GLY A 2 36.39 -3.19 8.26
C GLY A 2 37.89 -3.18 8.59
N ASN A 3 38.33 -4.02 9.50
CA ASN A 3 39.74 -4.12 9.89
C ASN A 3 40.56 -5.17 9.13
N PHE A 4 39.92 -5.88 8.19
CA PHE A 4 40.58 -6.90 7.38
C PHE A 4 40.97 -6.36 5.99
N GLN A 5 42.12 -6.82 5.50
CA GLN A 5 42.45 -6.60 4.09
C GLN A 5 41.42 -7.31 3.20
N LEU A 6 40.99 -6.66 2.11
CA LEU A 6 39.93 -7.16 1.25
C LEU A 6 40.19 -8.59 0.72
N GLY A 7 41.43 -8.89 0.39
CA GLY A 7 41.86 -10.21 -0.11
C GLY A 7 41.90 -11.32 0.95
N SER A 8 41.88 -10.97 2.25
CA SER A 8 41.89 -11.93 3.34
C SER A 8 40.49 -12.30 3.86
N ILE A 9 39.45 -11.61 3.39
CA ILE A 9 38.07 -11.86 3.81
C ILE A 9 37.57 -13.17 3.21
N THR A 10 37.17 -14.09 4.08
CA THR A 10 36.67 -15.40 3.73
C THR A 10 35.14 -15.47 3.79
N GLN A 11 34.57 -16.46 3.11
CA GLN A 11 33.13 -16.75 3.19
C GLN A 11 32.67 -17.01 4.63
N TYR A 12 33.52 -17.63 5.45
CA TYR A 12 33.23 -17.89 6.85
C TYR A 12 33.01 -16.60 7.64
N GLN A 13 33.88 -15.60 7.48
CA GLN A 13 33.76 -14.31 8.16
C GLN A 13 32.50 -13.54 7.74
N ILE A 14 32.10 -13.63 6.46
CA ILE A 14 30.84 -13.04 6.00
C ILE A 14 29.63 -13.75 6.61
N LYS A 15 29.65 -15.10 6.69
CA LYS A 15 28.60 -15.87 7.38
C LYS A 15 28.51 -15.51 8.87
N GLN A 16 29.65 -15.31 9.55
CA GLN A 16 29.67 -14.88 10.94
C GLN A 16 29.06 -13.48 11.11
N LEU A 17 29.43 -12.52 10.27
CA LEU A 17 28.80 -11.19 10.29
C LEU A 17 27.28 -11.26 10.16
N ILE A 18 26.79 -12.07 9.21
CA ILE A 18 25.35 -12.24 9.02
C ILE A 18 24.70 -12.89 10.24
N LYS A 19 25.37 -13.87 10.87
CA LYS A 19 24.90 -14.51 12.10
C LYS A 19 24.84 -13.51 13.26
N GLU A 20 25.85 -12.66 13.41
CA GLU A 20 25.90 -11.60 14.40
C GLU A 20 24.77 -10.57 14.21
N LEU A 21 24.51 -10.16 12.97
CA LEU A 21 23.38 -9.28 12.66
C LEU A 21 22.04 -9.92 13.07
N LYS A 22 21.83 -11.20 12.75
CA LYS A 22 20.62 -11.92 13.16
C LYS A 22 20.50 -12.03 14.70
N SER A 23 21.57 -12.37 15.39
CA SER A 23 21.58 -12.45 16.87
C SER A 23 21.37 -11.09 17.54
N SER A 24 21.72 -9.99 16.87
CA SER A 24 21.43 -8.61 17.29
C SER A 24 20.00 -8.16 16.94
N GLY A 25 19.13 -9.06 16.47
CA GLY A 25 17.72 -8.76 16.20
C GLY A 25 17.40 -8.16 14.83
N TYR A 26 18.41 -8.04 13.94
CA TYR A 26 18.14 -7.56 12.58
C TYR A 26 17.32 -8.57 11.77
N GLN A 27 16.28 -8.09 11.12
CA GLN A 27 15.38 -8.88 10.29
C GLN A 27 16.08 -9.38 9.00
N TYR A 28 15.54 -10.45 8.42
CA TYR A 28 16.03 -11.05 7.18
C TYR A 28 16.34 -10.03 6.07
N GLU A 29 15.43 -9.08 5.86
CA GLU A 29 15.58 -8.07 4.80
C GLU A 29 16.82 -7.18 4.99
N THR A 30 17.16 -6.83 6.23
CA THR A 30 18.38 -6.07 6.55
C THR A 30 19.62 -6.92 6.31
N CYS A 31 19.62 -8.17 6.79
CA CYS A 31 20.73 -9.10 6.57
C CYS A 31 20.95 -9.38 5.08
N ASN A 32 19.86 -9.50 4.31
CA ASN A 32 19.93 -9.73 2.86
C ASN A 32 20.46 -8.49 2.11
N LYS A 33 20.10 -7.27 2.50
CA LYS A 33 20.68 -6.05 1.95
C LYS A 33 22.19 -5.97 2.18
N VAL A 34 22.65 -6.31 3.39
CA VAL A 34 24.09 -6.38 3.70
C VAL A 34 24.77 -7.41 2.82
N LYS A 35 24.18 -8.61 2.65
CA LYS A 35 24.71 -9.64 1.75
C LYS A 35 24.82 -9.14 0.31
N ILE A 36 23.76 -8.51 -0.21
CA ILE A 36 23.75 -7.96 -1.59
C ILE A 36 24.86 -6.94 -1.76
N LEU A 37 25.01 -6.02 -0.80
CA LEU A 37 26.06 -5.00 -0.82
C LEU A 37 27.45 -5.65 -0.84
N LEU A 38 27.69 -6.66 0.00
CA LEU A 38 28.97 -7.39 0.01
C LEU A 38 29.22 -8.12 -1.31
N VAL A 39 28.20 -8.72 -1.91
CA VAL A 39 28.33 -9.35 -3.24
C VAL A 39 28.74 -8.31 -4.29
N ASP A 40 28.14 -7.12 -4.28
CA ASP A 40 28.48 -6.05 -5.23
C ASP A 40 29.90 -5.52 -5.01
N ILE A 41 30.30 -5.27 -3.75
CA ILE A 41 31.66 -4.82 -3.41
C ILE A 41 32.70 -5.83 -3.92
N PHE A 42 32.51 -7.12 -3.63
CA PHE A 42 33.47 -8.16 -4.08
C PHE A 42 33.43 -8.42 -5.58
N ASN A 43 32.29 -8.20 -6.27
CA ASN A 43 32.25 -8.24 -7.72
C ASN A 43 33.09 -7.11 -8.32
N LYS A 44 32.98 -5.88 -7.79
CA LYS A 44 33.81 -4.75 -8.20
C LYS A 44 35.29 -4.98 -7.88
N ALA A 45 35.61 -5.58 -6.73
CA ALA A 45 36.95 -5.94 -6.35
C ALA A 45 37.57 -7.01 -7.29
N MET A 46 36.77 -7.95 -7.79
CA MET A 46 37.20 -8.92 -8.81
C MET A 46 37.49 -8.24 -10.15
N ILE A 47 36.61 -7.32 -10.60
CA ILE A 47 36.80 -6.56 -11.84
C ILE A 47 38.10 -5.75 -11.80
N ASN A 48 38.44 -5.19 -10.63
CA ASN A 48 39.68 -4.41 -10.43
C ASN A 48 40.87 -5.27 -9.96
N GLU A 49 40.77 -6.58 -10.05
CA GLU A 49 41.83 -7.56 -9.75
C GLU A 49 42.33 -7.54 -8.29
N TYR A 50 41.62 -6.91 -7.36
CA TYR A 50 41.97 -6.91 -5.94
C TYR A 50 41.75 -8.26 -5.26
N VAL A 51 40.81 -9.06 -5.79
CA VAL A 51 40.51 -10.40 -5.27
C VAL A 51 40.22 -11.37 -6.42
N ARG A 52 40.62 -12.63 -6.25
CA ARG A 52 40.42 -13.69 -7.30
C ARG A 52 39.01 -14.30 -7.26
N LYS A 53 38.34 -14.24 -6.11
CA LYS A 53 37.03 -14.88 -5.89
C LYS A 53 36.14 -13.94 -5.07
N ASN A 54 34.84 -14.04 -5.28
CA ASN A 54 33.88 -13.34 -4.45
C ASN A 54 33.46 -14.24 -3.28
N PRO A 55 33.89 -13.94 -2.04
CA PRO A 55 33.58 -14.78 -0.87
C PRO A 55 32.12 -14.62 -0.41
N ALA A 56 31.39 -13.59 -0.87
CA ALA A 56 29.98 -13.40 -0.55
C ALA A 56 29.04 -14.18 -1.49
N LYS A 57 29.54 -14.68 -2.63
CA LYS A 57 28.75 -15.42 -3.60
C LYS A 57 28.36 -16.80 -3.05
N GLY A 58 27.10 -17.20 -3.32
CA GLY A 58 26.59 -18.52 -2.91
C GLY A 58 26.18 -18.62 -1.42
N ILE A 59 26.18 -17.51 -0.66
CA ILE A 59 25.64 -17.51 0.69
C ILE A 59 24.11 -17.47 0.58
N SER A 60 23.44 -18.53 1.07
CA SER A 60 21.99 -18.58 1.21
C SER A 60 21.58 -18.07 2.60
N LEU A 61 20.56 -17.24 2.65
CA LEU A 61 19.88 -16.85 3.86
C LEU A 61 18.50 -17.52 3.88
N LYS A 62 18.18 -18.20 4.96
CA LYS A 62 16.80 -18.64 5.17
C LYS A 62 15.94 -17.41 5.44
N ARG A 63 14.87 -17.26 4.69
CA ARG A 63 13.83 -16.28 4.97
C ARG A 63 13.11 -16.72 6.23
N ASP A 64 12.93 -15.79 7.16
CA ASP A 64 12.04 -16.02 8.28
C ASP A 64 10.61 -16.18 7.73
N GLU A 65 9.69 -16.80 8.46
CA GLU A 65 8.31 -16.97 8.01
C GLU A 65 7.74 -15.63 7.50
N GLU A 66 7.04 -15.65 6.38
CA GLU A 66 6.49 -14.44 5.80
C GLU A 66 5.51 -13.82 6.80
N LYS A 67 5.90 -12.69 7.38
CA LYS A 67 4.94 -11.91 8.17
C LYS A 67 3.83 -11.50 7.22
N SER A 68 2.62 -11.86 7.55
CA SER A 68 1.43 -11.38 6.84
C SER A 68 1.45 -9.86 6.78
N VAL A 69 1.08 -9.32 5.62
CA VAL A 69 1.01 -7.87 5.46
C VAL A 69 -0.09 -7.33 6.38
N ARG A 70 0.25 -6.40 7.26
CA ARG A 70 -0.70 -5.79 8.18
C ARG A 70 -1.75 -4.98 7.40
N VAL A 71 -3.00 -5.34 7.58
CA VAL A 71 -4.19 -4.68 7.05
C VAL A 71 -5.14 -4.44 8.22
N LEU A 72 -5.81 -3.31 8.28
CA LEU A 72 -6.86 -3.09 9.26
C LEU A 72 -8.07 -3.97 8.95
N SER A 73 -8.58 -4.69 9.94
CA SER A 73 -9.91 -5.30 9.83
C SER A 73 -10.99 -4.22 9.63
N GLN A 74 -12.21 -4.59 9.31
CA GLN A 74 -13.30 -3.62 9.18
C GLN A 74 -13.62 -2.97 10.52
N ASP A 75 -13.57 -3.73 11.61
CA ASP A 75 -13.82 -3.25 12.97
C ASP A 75 -12.70 -2.34 13.43
N GLU A 76 -11.43 -2.73 13.27
CA GLU A 76 -10.28 -1.88 13.58
C GLU A 76 -10.31 -0.57 12.78
N GLN A 77 -10.66 -0.63 11.49
CA GLN A 77 -10.81 0.55 10.65
C GLN A 77 -11.90 1.47 11.19
N THR A 78 -13.06 0.93 11.53
CA THR A 78 -14.19 1.70 12.07
C THR A 78 -13.79 2.40 13.37
N VAL A 79 -13.27 1.66 14.34
CA VAL A 79 -12.89 2.20 15.65
C VAL A 79 -11.77 3.23 15.54
N PHE A 80 -10.75 2.97 14.70
CA PHE A 80 -9.66 3.91 14.46
C PHE A 80 -10.17 5.24 13.90
N PHE A 81 -11.04 5.19 12.87
CA PHE A 81 -11.54 6.40 12.24
C PHE A 81 -12.57 7.14 13.08
N ASP A 82 -13.34 6.46 13.93
CA ASP A 82 -14.23 7.11 14.89
C ASP A 82 -13.42 7.88 15.95
N CYS A 83 -12.36 7.32 16.49
CA CYS A 83 -11.46 8.01 17.39
C CYS A 83 -10.66 9.14 16.70
N CYS A 84 -10.28 8.92 15.44
CA CYS A 84 -9.55 9.89 14.63
C CYS A 84 -10.36 11.12 14.28
N LYS A 85 -11.68 11.02 14.24
CA LYS A 85 -12.62 12.04 13.76
C LYS A 85 -12.46 13.36 14.50
N GLY A 86 -12.27 14.42 13.73
CA GLY A 86 -12.05 15.77 14.27
C GLY A 86 -10.65 16.03 14.82
N THR A 87 -9.75 15.06 14.83
CA THR A 87 -8.32 15.30 15.16
C THR A 87 -7.65 16.07 14.02
N PHE A 88 -6.47 16.63 14.29
CA PHE A 88 -5.74 17.43 13.28
C PHE A 88 -5.40 16.65 12.01
N TYR A 89 -5.14 15.32 12.12
CA TYR A 89 -4.73 14.46 11.00
C TYR A 89 -5.86 13.59 10.43
N ASP A 90 -7.10 13.79 10.88
CA ASP A 90 -8.28 13.07 10.37
C ASP A 90 -8.34 13.07 8.83
N ASN A 91 -8.32 14.26 8.23
CA ASN A 91 -8.42 14.40 6.78
C ASN A 91 -7.25 13.72 6.03
N LEU A 92 -6.04 13.73 6.60
CA LEU A 92 -4.87 13.02 6.07
C LEU A 92 -5.09 11.51 6.05
N PHE A 93 -5.57 10.94 7.16
CA PHE A 93 -5.77 9.49 7.28
C PHE A 93 -6.93 9.00 6.42
N VAL A 94 -8.03 9.77 6.37
CA VAL A 94 -9.14 9.45 5.45
C VAL A 94 -8.67 9.50 3.99
N THR A 95 -7.87 10.49 3.61
CA THR A 95 -7.30 10.55 2.25
C THR A 95 -6.35 9.36 2.01
N ALA A 96 -5.52 9.00 2.98
CA ALA A 96 -4.57 7.87 2.87
C ALA A 96 -5.29 6.54 2.60
N VAL A 97 -6.33 6.23 3.39
CA VAL A 97 -7.09 4.98 3.25
C VAL A 97 -8.02 4.98 2.04
N SER A 98 -8.41 6.15 1.53
CA SER A 98 -9.29 6.30 0.36
C SER A 98 -8.55 6.27 -0.98
N THR A 99 -7.21 6.45 -0.98
CA THR A 99 -6.41 6.58 -2.20
C THR A 99 -5.26 5.59 -2.30
N GLY A 100 -4.86 4.99 -1.18
CA GLY A 100 -3.69 4.11 -1.12
C GLY A 100 -2.36 4.80 -1.45
N MET A 101 -2.30 6.14 -1.42
CA MET A 101 -1.05 6.89 -1.66
C MET A 101 0.00 6.57 -0.60
N ARG A 102 1.27 6.61 -1.03
CA ARG A 102 2.38 6.54 -0.06
C ARG A 102 2.44 7.81 0.76
N ILE A 103 2.93 7.71 2.00
CA ILE A 103 2.96 8.90 2.89
C ILE A 103 3.81 10.04 2.32
N GLY A 104 4.89 9.73 1.61
CA GLY A 104 5.71 10.74 0.93
C GLY A 104 4.98 11.41 -0.24
N GLU A 105 4.08 10.71 -0.93
CA GLU A 105 3.23 11.24 -1.98
C GLU A 105 2.16 12.18 -1.38
N LEU A 106 1.50 11.75 -0.28
CA LEU A 106 0.55 12.58 0.46
C LEU A 106 1.21 13.85 1.03
N ALA A 107 2.43 13.71 1.59
CA ALA A 107 3.20 14.84 2.11
C ALA A 107 3.63 15.82 1.02
N ALA A 108 3.77 15.36 -0.23
CA ALA A 108 4.13 16.17 -1.38
C ALA A 108 2.93 16.75 -2.14
N LEU A 109 1.71 16.37 -1.77
CA LEU A 109 0.48 16.72 -2.48
C LEU A 109 0.18 18.22 -2.32
N ARG A 110 -0.12 18.87 -3.44
CA ARG A 110 -0.46 20.28 -3.55
C ARG A 110 -1.90 20.46 -3.96
N TRP A 111 -2.46 21.64 -3.72
CA TRP A 111 -3.82 21.96 -4.18
C TRP A 111 -3.96 21.89 -5.68
N THR A 112 -2.92 22.22 -6.42
CA THR A 112 -2.86 22.15 -7.89
C THR A 112 -2.82 20.73 -8.44
N ASP A 113 -2.57 19.73 -7.60
CA ASP A 113 -2.60 18.32 -8.00
C ASP A 113 -4.02 17.71 -7.93
N VAL A 114 -5.00 18.44 -7.40
CA VAL A 114 -6.39 18.00 -7.28
C VAL A 114 -7.21 18.63 -8.40
N ASP A 115 -7.56 17.83 -9.38
CA ASP A 115 -8.51 18.21 -10.42
C ASP A 115 -9.94 17.90 -9.95
N TRP A 116 -10.66 18.95 -9.61
CA TRP A 116 -12.04 18.86 -9.10
C TRP A 116 -13.06 18.56 -10.18
N ASP A 117 -12.81 18.98 -11.41
CA ASP A 117 -13.72 18.81 -12.55
C ASP A 117 -13.68 17.35 -13.01
N SER A 118 -12.49 16.81 -13.21
CA SER A 118 -12.27 15.40 -13.56
C SER A 118 -12.36 14.46 -12.36
N ARG A 119 -12.40 14.98 -11.12
CA ARG A 119 -12.38 14.24 -9.86
C ARG A 119 -11.19 13.29 -9.74
N VAL A 120 -9.99 13.80 -9.96
CA VAL A 120 -8.76 13.04 -10.00
C VAL A 120 -7.68 13.72 -9.16
N ILE A 121 -6.84 12.93 -8.50
CA ILE A 121 -5.58 13.37 -7.88
C ILE A 121 -4.42 12.95 -8.78
N HIS A 122 -3.61 13.90 -9.22
CA HIS A 122 -2.39 13.67 -9.98
C HIS A 122 -1.21 13.42 -9.05
N VAL A 123 -0.73 12.18 -8.98
CA VAL A 123 0.45 11.82 -8.19
C VAL A 123 1.70 12.01 -9.04
N THR A 124 2.41 13.11 -8.85
CA THR A 124 3.54 13.52 -9.70
C THR A 124 4.87 13.59 -8.97
N ARG A 125 4.88 13.56 -7.64
CA ARG A 125 6.08 13.74 -6.80
C ARG A 125 5.96 13.03 -5.45
N THR A 126 7.08 12.93 -4.77
CA THR A 126 7.16 12.48 -3.36
C THR A 126 8.01 13.45 -2.57
N LEU A 127 7.74 13.59 -1.27
CA LEU A 127 8.53 14.37 -0.34
C LEU A 127 9.30 13.42 0.57
N VAL A 128 10.61 13.62 0.65
CA VAL A 128 11.50 12.83 1.50
C VAL A 128 12.20 13.76 2.50
N TYR A 129 12.48 13.25 3.70
CA TYR A 129 13.23 13.95 4.74
C TYR A 129 14.53 13.20 4.99
N GLN A 130 15.60 13.65 4.33
CA GLN A 130 16.91 13.01 4.40
C GLN A 130 18.03 14.04 4.19
N LYS A 131 19.26 13.63 4.45
CA LYS A 131 20.44 14.42 4.18
C LYS A 131 21.07 13.91 2.88
N TYR A 132 21.22 14.78 1.90
CA TYR A 132 22.03 14.54 0.70
C TYR A 132 23.46 15.03 0.89
N GLU A 133 24.31 14.72 -0.08
CA GLU A 133 25.75 15.01 -0.02
C GLU A 133 26.04 16.50 0.18
N ASN A 134 25.23 17.38 -0.41
CA ASN A 134 25.39 18.83 -0.34
C ASN A 134 24.64 19.48 0.84
N ASP A 135 23.93 18.71 1.65
CA ASP A 135 23.14 19.26 2.76
C ASP A 135 23.99 19.34 4.03
N SER A 136 23.85 20.42 4.78
CA SER A 136 24.46 20.56 6.12
C SER A 136 23.79 19.61 7.12
N GLN A 137 22.46 19.42 7.01
CA GLN A 137 21.62 18.61 7.89
C GLN A 137 20.52 17.90 7.09
N LYS A 138 19.67 17.13 7.75
CA LYS A 138 18.48 16.55 7.12
C LYS A 138 17.50 17.65 6.74
N GLU A 139 17.02 17.61 5.49
CA GLU A 139 16.08 18.57 4.91
C GLU A 139 14.97 17.85 4.13
N TYR A 140 13.95 18.61 3.76
CA TYR A 140 12.88 18.12 2.91
C TYR A 140 13.20 18.34 1.44
N HIS A 141 13.11 17.27 0.65
CA HIS A 141 13.36 17.30 -0.79
C HIS A 141 12.18 16.76 -1.57
N PHE A 142 11.77 17.48 -2.60
CA PHE A 142 10.84 16.93 -3.58
C PHE A 142 11.61 16.05 -4.56
N GLU A 143 11.20 14.79 -4.65
CA GLU A 143 11.75 13.84 -5.62
C GLU A 143 10.72 13.49 -6.68
N LYS A 144 11.21 13.25 -7.90
CA LYS A 144 10.42 12.58 -8.92
C LYS A 144 10.24 11.12 -8.55
N PRO A 145 9.09 10.51 -8.84
CA PRO A 145 8.89 9.09 -8.60
C PRO A 145 9.95 8.25 -9.33
N LYS A 146 10.48 7.24 -8.63
CA LYS A 146 11.57 6.38 -9.15
C LYS A 146 11.18 5.55 -10.38
N THR A 147 9.89 5.34 -10.61
CA THR A 147 9.38 4.54 -11.74
C THR A 147 8.29 5.32 -12.48
N ARG A 148 8.16 5.08 -13.78
CA ARG A 148 7.11 5.68 -14.61
C ARG A 148 5.70 5.32 -14.12
N THR A 149 5.53 4.13 -13.56
CA THR A 149 4.24 3.66 -12.99
C THR A 149 3.84 4.39 -11.71
N SER A 150 4.77 5.08 -11.06
CA SER A 150 4.45 5.88 -9.87
C SER A 150 3.82 7.23 -10.23
N LEU A 151 3.99 7.71 -11.46
CA LEU A 151 3.19 8.81 -12.03
C LEU A 151 1.83 8.24 -12.40
N ARG A 152 0.77 8.70 -11.75
CA ARG A 152 -0.56 8.15 -11.93
C ARG A 152 -1.65 9.11 -11.50
N ASP A 153 -2.83 8.83 -11.97
CA ASP A 153 -4.05 9.51 -11.62
C ASP A 153 -4.89 8.58 -10.72
N ILE A 154 -5.40 9.12 -9.61
CA ILE A 154 -6.24 8.39 -8.67
C ILE A 154 -7.62 9.03 -8.64
N PRO A 155 -8.69 8.31 -9.01
CA PRO A 155 -10.05 8.83 -8.92
C PRO A 155 -10.43 9.19 -7.47
N ILE A 156 -11.10 10.32 -7.29
CA ILE A 156 -11.55 10.80 -6.01
C ILE A 156 -12.91 10.18 -5.67
N ASN A 157 -12.96 9.34 -4.65
CA ASN A 157 -14.21 8.85 -4.10
C ASN A 157 -14.84 9.89 -3.15
N ARG A 158 -16.12 9.68 -2.79
CA ARG A 158 -16.88 10.62 -1.96
C ARG A 158 -16.21 10.95 -0.61
N GLN A 159 -15.63 9.95 0.05
CA GLN A 159 -14.99 10.14 1.36
C GLN A 159 -13.72 10.98 1.22
N CYS A 160 -12.91 10.70 0.21
CA CYS A 160 -11.72 11.48 -0.14
C CYS A 160 -12.09 12.94 -0.45
N GLU A 161 -13.13 13.17 -1.26
CA GLU A 161 -13.60 14.50 -1.61
C GLU A 161 -13.98 15.33 -0.37
N ILE A 162 -14.74 14.72 0.55
CA ILE A 162 -15.13 15.37 1.81
C ILE A 162 -13.90 15.70 2.66
N ALA A 163 -12.94 14.77 2.78
CA ALA A 163 -11.71 14.98 3.54
C ALA A 163 -10.87 16.11 2.95
N LEU A 164 -10.72 16.17 1.63
CA LEU A 164 -9.98 17.22 0.94
C LEU A 164 -10.63 18.59 1.13
N LYS A 165 -11.96 18.69 1.02
CA LYS A 165 -12.70 19.94 1.28
C LYS A 165 -12.55 20.42 2.73
N LYS A 166 -12.64 19.50 3.70
CA LYS A 166 -12.37 19.81 5.12
C LYS A 166 -10.93 20.26 5.34
N GLN A 167 -9.97 19.61 4.66
CA GLN A 167 -8.56 19.98 4.74
C GLN A 167 -8.30 21.40 4.23
N PHE A 168 -8.99 21.83 3.19
CA PHE A 168 -8.93 23.21 2.69
C PHE A 168 -9.31 24.21 3.75
N ILE A 169 -10.45 23.99 4.43
CA ILE A 169 -10.93 24.84 5.52
C ILE A 169 -9.94 24.84 6.69
N GLN A 170 -9.49 23.64 7.09
CA GLN A 170 -8.54 23.50 8.20
C GLN A 170 -7.24 24.25 7.95
N LYS A 171 -6.68 24.15 6.73
CA LYS A 171 -5.44 24.84 6.38
C LYS A 171 -5.60 26.36 6.41
N SER A 172 -6.71 26.90 5.96
CA SER A 172 -7.00 28.32 6.03
C SER A 172 -7.02 28.81 7.49
N VAL A 173 -7.60 28.04 8.42
CA VAL A 173 -7.62 28.35 9.86
C VAL A 173 -6.22 28.25 10.47
N VAL A 174 -5.43 27.26 10.12
CA VAL A 174 -4.05 27.09 10.61
C VAL A 174 -3.19 28.27 10.16
N ALA A 175 -3.30 28.68 8.90
CA ALA A 175 -2.56 29.81 8.36
C ALA A 175 -2.85 31.12 9.09
N THR A 176 -4.09 31.33 9.55
CA THR A 176 -4.49 32.55 10.29
C THR A 176 -4.04 32.57 11.76
N LYS A 177 -3.83 31.38 12.36
CA LYS A 177 -3.45 31.23 13.78
C LYS A 177 -1.94 31.17 14.03
N GLN A 178 -1.12 31.06 13.00
CA GLN A 178 0.34 31.00 13.15
C GLN A 178 0.92 32.38 13.45
N PRO A 179 1.82 32.52 14.44
CA PRO A 179 2.53 33.77 14.65
C PRO A 179 3.38 34.09 13.40
N ILE A 180 3.36 35.34 13.00
CA ILE A 180 4.05 35.90 11.80
C ILE A 180 5.55 35.56 11.77
N THR A 181 6.14 35.15 12.89
CA THR A 181 7.57 34.83 13.05
C THR A 181 8.02 33.48 12.46
N LYS A 182 7.09 32.60 12.10
CA LYS A 182 7.43 31.33 11.40
C LYS A 182 6.74 31.29 10.04
N LYS A 183 7.25 32.12 9.12
CA LYS A 183 6.88 32.01 7.71
C LYS A 183 7.33 30.65 7.20
N ILE A 184 6.39 29.86 6.64
CA ILE A 184 6.77 28.66 5.89
C ILE A 184 7.63 29.11 4.72
N ASP A 185 8.64 28.33 4.43
CA ASP A 185 9.37 28.44 3.16
C ASP A 185 8.34 28.38 2.00
N ASP A 186 8.36 29.38 1.14
CA ASP A 186 7.43 29.51 0.00
C ASP A 186 7.39 28.24 -0.87
N LYS A 187 8.46 27.46 -0.87
CA LYS A 187 8.57 26.14 -1.50
C LYS A 187 7.52 25.12 -1.03
N TYR A 188 7.00 25.27 0.20
CA TYR A 188 6.05 24.34 0.83
C TYR A 188 4.69 24.98 1.14
N ALA A 189 4.48 26.22 0.76
CA ALA A 189 3.30 26.99 1.12
C ALA A 189 1.99 26.38 0.58
N ASP A 190 2.05 25.76 -0.59
CA ASP A 190 0.93 25.16 -1.32
C ASP A 190 0.68 23.69 -0.99
N LEU A 191 1.47 23.08 -0.06
CA LEU A 191 1.21 21.71 0.40
C LEU A 191 -0.17 21.59 1.02
N LEU A 192 -0.86 20.53 0.64
CA LEU A 192 -2.20 20.22 1.10
C LEU A 192 -2.20 19.76 2.56
N PHE A 193 -1.26 18.90 2.92
CA PHE A 193 -1.08 18.38 4.27
C PHE A 193 0.22 18.88 4.90
N THR A 194 0.11 19.46 6.10
CA THR A 194 1.24 19.96 6.89
C THR A 194 1.11 19.49 8.33
N SER A 195 2.16 19.68 9.12
CA SER A 195 2.09 19.47 10.56
C SER A 195 1.26 20.55 11.25
N LYS A 196 0.97 20.38 12.54
CA LYS A 196 0.32 21.41 13.38
C LYS A 196 1.07 22.75 13.40
N PHE A 197 2.37 22.70 13.13
CA PHE A 197 3.25 23.86 13.07
C PHE A 197 3.41 24.40 11.65
N ASN A 198 2.58 23.94 10.73
CA ASN A 198 2.59 24.29 9.31
C ASN A 198 3.93 23.97 8.61
N THR A 199 4.65 22.94 9.06
CA THR A 199 5.85 22.41 8.41
C THR A 199 5.49 21.20 7.55
N PRO A 200 6.34 20.83 6.56
CA PRO A 200 6.12 19.62 5.79
C PRO A 200 6.04 18.38 6.69
N LEU A 201 5.30 17.36 6.24
CA LEU A 201 5.17 16.10 6.94
C LEU A 201 6.33 15.14 6.61
N ASN A 202 6.69 14.32 7.59
CA ASN A 202 7.54 13.16 7.41
C ASN A 202 6.89 11.91 8.05
N SER A 203 7.42 10.74 7.73
CA SER A 203 6.88 9.47 8.22
C SER A 203 6.83 9.39 9.75
N GLN A 204 7.80 9.98 10.44
CA GLN A 204 7.87 9.93 11.91
C GLN A 204 6.70 10.69 12.54
N VAL A 205 6.39 11.90 12.07
CA VAL A 205 5.26 12.70 12.56
C VAL A 205 3.94 11.96 12.36
N VAL A 206 3.78 11.35 11.19
CA VAL A 206 2.56 10.60 10.85
C VAL A 206 2.43 9.34 11.71
N CYS A 207 3.51 8.57 11.90
CA CYS A 207 3.49 7.39 12.77
C CYS A 207 3.19 7.75 14.23
N GLN A 208 3.76 8.84 14.74
CA GLN A 208 3.45 9.33 16.08
C GLN A 208 1.96 9.70 16.24
N ALA A 209 1.36 10.30 15.21
CA ALA A 209 -0.06 10.64 15.23
C ALA A 209 -0.94 9.37 15.19
N ILE A 210 -0.57 8.36 14.41
CA ILE A 210 -1.25 7.05 14.38
C ILE A 210 -1.17 6.40 15.77
N ASN A 211 0.02 6.28 16.35
CA ASN A 211 0.23 5.64 17.64
C ASN A 211 -0.59 6.31 18.75
N LYS A 212 -0.67 7.65 18.75
CA LYS A 212 -1.49 8.37 19.70
C LYS A 212 -2.98 8.01 19.60
N ILE A 213 -3.52 7.82 18.40
CA ILE A 213 -4.91 7.39 18.20
C ILE A 213 -5.08 5.94 18.68
N ILE A 214 -4.13 5.06 18.37
CA ILE A 214 -4.16 3.67 18.83
C ILE A 214 -4.14 3.59 20.36
N GLU A 215 -3.27 4.36 21.01
CA GLU A 215 -3.21 4.46 22.47
C GLU A 215 -4.58 4.93 23.04
N GLU A 216 -5.21 5.93 22.44
CA GLU A 216 -6.51 6.45 22.87
C GLU A 216 -7.63 5.40 22.67
N VAL A 217 -7.63 4.68 21.56
CA VAL A 217 -8.56 3.56 21.32
C VAL A 217 -8.37 2.46 22.37
N ASN A 218 -7.12 2.05 22.62
CA ASN A 218 -6.80 0.92 23.49
C ASN A 218 -7.05 1.22 24.96
N LEU A 219 -7.07 2.50 25.37
CA LEU A 219 -7.46 2.90 26.74
C LEU A 219 -8.88 2.49 27.12
N THR A 220 -9.76 2.27 26.16
CA THR A 220 -11.17 1.95 26.36
C THR A 220 -11.54 0.51 26.00
N LYS A 221 -10.56 -0.30 25.59
CA LYS A 221 -10.76 -1.67 25.12
C LYS A 221 -10.23 -2.71 26.10
N ASP A 222 -10.83 -3.90 26.09
CA ASP A 222 -10.26 -5.06 26.76
C ASP A 222 -8.99 -5.51 26.01
N TYR A 223 -8.03 -6.08 26.74
CA TYR A 223 -6.73 -6.49 26.20
C TYR A 223 -6.79 -7.36 24.93
N LEU A 224 -7.83 -8.19 24.79
CA LEU A 224 -8.00 -9.07 23.62
C LEU A 224 -8.50 -8.34 22.37
N ASP A 225 -9.04 -7.13 22.55
CA ASP A 225 -9.63 -6.30 21.46
C ASP A 225 -8.76 -5.11 21.11
N GLU A 226 -7.54 -5.02 21.66
CA GLU A 226 -6.60 -3.94 21.39
C GLU A 226 -6.18 -3.93 19.92
N ILE A 227 -6.06 -2.71 19.35
CA ILE A 227 -5.49 -2.52 18.03
C ILE A 227 -3.97 -2.60 18.13
N GLU A 228 -3.36 -3.55 17.43
CA GLU A 228 -1.92 -3.63 17.32
C GLU A 228 -1.33 -2.41 16.60
N PRO A 229 -0.16 -1.91 17.04
CA PRO A 229 0.52 -0.81 16.38
C PRO A 229 0.75 -1.08 14.89
N PHE A 230 0.51 -0.07 14.06
CA PHE A 230 0.73 -0.16 12.63
C PHE A 230 1.40 1.10 12.06
N SER A 231 2.04 0.96 10.91
CA SER A 231 2.65 2.07 10.19
C SER A 231 1.67 2.70 9.20
N ALA A 232 1.93 3.93 8.77
CA ALA A 232 1.13 4.61 7.74
C ALA A 232 0.98 3.80 6.43
N HIS A 233 1.90 2.86 6.16
CA HIS A 233 1.79 1.98 4.98
C HIS A 233 0.63 0.99 5.08
N CYS A 234 0.16 0.70 6.29
CA CYS A 234 -1.02 -0.12 6.53
C CYS A 234 -2.27 0.46 5.86
N PHE A 235 -2.47 1.79 5.83
CA PHE A 235 -3.59 2.39 5.10
C PHE A 235 -3.60 2.05 3.61
N ARG A 236 -2.41 1.98 3.00
CA ARG A 236 -2.27 1.59 1.60
C ARG A 236 -2.62 0.12 1.38
N HIS A 237 -2.21 -0.76 2.27
CA HIS A 237 -2.58 -2.16 2.23
C HIS A 237 -4.08 -2.34 2.46
N THR A 238 -4.64 -1.62 3.43
CA THR A 238 -6.08 -1.60 3.70
C THR A 238 -6.87 -1.11 2.48
N PHE A 239 -6.45 -0.05 1.81
CA PHE A 239 -7.07 0.41 0.56
C PHE A 239 -7.08 -0.69 -0.50
N ALA A 240 -5.94 -1.35 -0.74
CA ALA A 240 -5.85 -2.45 -1.70
C ALA A 240 -6.82 -3.59 -1.36
N THR A 241 -6.85 -3.99 -0.08
CA THR A 241 -7.76 -5.03 0.41
C THR A 241 -9.22 -4.64 0.20
N ARG A 242 -9.63 -3.41 0.54
CA ARG A 242 -11.00 -2.93 0.30
C ARG A 242 -11.35 -2.89 -1.19
N CYS A 243 -10.39 -2.54 -2.05
CA CYS A 243 -10.58 -2.62 -3.50
C CYS A 243 -10.85 -4.06 -3.96
N PHE A 244 -10.10 -5.03 -3.43
CA PHE A 244 -10.30 -6.44 -3.76
C PHE A 244 -11.64 -6.97 -3.22
N GLU A 245 -11.99 -6.66 -1.99
CA GLU A 245 -13.29 -7.01 -1.40
C GLU A 245 -14.46 -6.42 -2.21
N ALA A 246 -14.26 -5.25 -2.81
CA ALA A 246 -15.22 -4.63 -3.74
C ALA A 246 -15.21 -5.23 -5.15
N GLY A 247 -14.39 -6.26 -5.43
CA GLY A 247 -14.30 -6.92 -6.73
C GLY A 247 -13.52 -6.14 -7.80
N ILE A 248 -12.71 -5.15 -7.40
CA ILE A 248 -11.90 -4.38 -8.36
C ILE A 248 -10.76 -5.26 -8.87
N ALA A 249 -10.60 -5.32 -10.19
CA ALA A 249 -9.58 -6.14 -10.84
C ALA A 249 -8.15 -5.78 -10.35
N PRO A 250 -7.28 -6.78 -10.10
CA PRO A 250 -5.91 -6.54 -9.59
C PRO A 250 -5.09 -5.57 -10.45
N LYS A 251 -5.32 -5.57 -11.76
CA LYS A 251 -4.65 -4.64 -12.69
C LYS A 251 -5.03 -3.18 -12.45
N THR A 252 -6.29 -2.92 -12.13
CA THR A 252 -6.78 -1.58 -11.76
C THR A 252 -6.22 -1.14 -10.42
N VAL A 253 -6.20 -2.05 -9.43
CA VAL A 253 -5.59 -1.77 -8.11
C VAL A 253 -4.08 -1.50 -8.26
N GLN A 254 -3.38 -2.26 -9.13
CA GLN A 254 -1.99 -1.99 -9.47
C GLN A 254 -1.78 -0.57 -9.99
N ALA A 255 -2.67 -0.11 -10.88
CA ALA A 255 -2.60 1.25 -11.44
C ALA A 255 -2.81 2.31 -10.35
N TYR A 256 -3.83 2.17 -9.51
CA TYR A 256 -4.10 3.10 -8.39
C TYR A 256 -2.94 3.18 -7.40
N LEU A 257 -2.33 2.03 -7.09
CA LEU A 257 -1.18 1.98 -6.19
C LEU A 257 0.12 2.45 -6.84
N GLY A 258 0.25 2.37 -8.16
CA GLY A 258 1.51 2.64 -8.86
C GLY A 258 2.59 1.61 -8.52
N HIS A 259 2.23 0.32 -8.48
CA HIS A 259 3.19 -0.76 -8.30
C HIS A 259 3.90 -1.06 -9.62
N SER A 260 5.23 -1.19 -9.56
CA SER A 260 6.07 -1.48 -10.73
C SER A 260 5.85 -2.89 -11.28
N SER A 261 5.42 -3.83 -10.44
CA SER A 261 5.08 -5.19 -10.85
C SER A 261 3.69 -5.60 -10.36
N LEU A 262 3.01 -6.43 -11.14
CA LEU A 262 1.73 -7.00 -10.74
C LEU A 262 1.88 -7.93 -9.52
N GLN A 263 3.03 -8.60 -9.37
CA GLN A 263 3.31 -9.49 -8.26
C GLN A 263 3.10 -8.80 -6.91
N MET A 264 3.60 -7.57 -6.74
CA MET A 264 3.40 -6.79 -5.51
C MET A 264 1.93 -6.56 -5.15
N THR A 265 1.05 -6.52 -6.15
CA THR A 265 -0.39 -6.36 -5.97
C THR A 265 -1.04 -7.72 -5.70
N MET A 266 -0.57 -8.78 -6.37
CA MET A 266 -1.05 -10.14 -6.17
C MET A 266 -0.69 -10.70 -4.80
N ASP A 267 0.46 -10.33 -4.22
CA ASP A 267 0.84 -10.71 -2.86
C ASP A 267 -0.18 -10.19 -1.83
N LEU A 268 -0.74 -8.98 -2.06
CA LEU A 268 -1.83 -8.43 -1.26
C LEU A 268 -3.16 -9.14 -1.53
N TYR A 269 -3.45 -9.45 -2.80
CA TYR A 269 -4.67 -10.14 -3.21
C TYR A 269 -4.77 -11.54 -2.60
N THR A 270 -3.67 -12.28 -2.56
CA THR A 270 -3.61 -13.64 -2.01
C THR A 270 -4.07 -13.71 -0.55
N SER A 271 -3.86 -12.65 0.23
CA SER A 271 -4.31 -12.58 1.62
C SER A 271 -5.83 -12.45 1.78
N VAL A 272 -6.55 -12.03 0.72
CA VAL A 272 -8.01 -11.81 0.70
C VAL A 272 -8.74 -12.95 0.00
N MET A 273 -8.04 -13.70 -0.88
CA MET A 273 -8.60 -14.76 -1.72
C MET A 273 -9.51 -15.77 -1.02
N PRO A 274 -9.19 -16.30 0.19
CA PRO A 274 -10.01 -17.36 0.77
C PRO A 274 -11.48 -16.97 0.94
N LYS A 275 -11.75 -15.75 1.43
CA LYS A 275 -13.12 -15.25 1.61
C LYS A 275 -13.80 -14.90 0.28
N GLN A 276 -13.04 -14.47 -0.72
CA GLN A 276 -13.60 -14.15 -2.03
C GLN A 276 -13.94 -15.39 -2.85
N MET A 277 -13.16 -16.47 -2.74
CA MET A 277 -13.43 -17.70 -3.47
C MET A 277 -14.82 -18.27 -3.19
N GLU A 278 -15.28 -18.24 -1.95
CA GLU A 278 -16.65 -18.64 -1.59
C GLU A 278 -17.69 -17.75 -2.29
N THR A 279 -17.52 -16.43 -2.18
CA THR A 279 -18.46 -15.46 -2.76
C THR A 279 -18.46 -15.49 -4.30
N GLU A 280 -17.31 -15.74 -4.92
CA GLU A 280 -17.20 -15.86 -6.38
C GLU A 280 -17.80 -17.17 -6.88
N MET A 281 -17.65 -18.27 -6.13
CA MET A 281 -18.29 -19.55 -6.47
C MET A 281 -19.82 -19.45 -6.40
N ASP A 282 -20.36 -18.73 -5.40
CA ASP A 282 -21.79 -18.45 -5.32
C ASP A 282 -22.31 -17.65 -6.54
N LYS A 283 -21.51 -16.71 -7.05
CA LYS A 283 -21.87 -15.98 -8.29
C LYS A 283 -21.87 -16.90 -9.50
N VAL A 284 -20.89 -17.79 -9.60
CA VAL A 284 -20.81 -18.78 -10.67
C VAL A 284 -22.01 -19.74 -10.58
N SER A 285 -22.35 -20.22 -9.39
CA SER A 285 -23.51 -21.07 -9.18
C SER A 285 -24.80 -20.40 -9.64
N LYS A 286 -25.03 -19.16 -9.22
CA LYS A 286 -26.24 -18.39 -9.65
C LYS A 286 -26.30 -18.17 -11.17
N GLU A 287 -25.16 -17.95 -11.82
CA GLU A 287 -25.13 -17.79 -13.27
C GLU A 287 -25.38 -19.12 -14.00
N LEU A 288 -24.85 -20.23 -13.47
CA LEU A 288 -25.13 -21.56 -14.00
C LEU A 288 -26.60 -21.95 -13.81
N ASP A 289 -27.20 -21.63 -12.67
CA ASP A 289 -28.62 -21.86 -12.40
C ASP A 289 -29.47 -21.08 -13.41
N ARG A 290 -29.15 -19.80 -13.64
CA ARG A 290 -29.86 -18.97 -14.62
C ARG A 290 -29.74 -19.51 -16.06
N ILE A 291 -28.59 -20.04 -16.44
CA ILE A 291 -28.38 -20.66 -17.76
C ILE A 291 -29.17 -21.94 -17.87
N SER A 292 -29.23 -22.74 -16.79
CA SER A 292 -30.02 -23.97 -16.72
C SER A 292 -31.52 -23.69 -16.87
N GLU A 293 -32.07 -22.75 -16.08
CA GLU A 293 -33.46 -22.31 -16.18
C GLU A 293 -33.82 -21.84 -17.59
N TYR A 294 -32.93 -21.04 -18.24
CA TYR A 294 -33.14 -20.60 -19.62
C TYR A 294 -33.10 -21.76 -20.62
N GLY A 295 -32.25 -22.76 -20.37
CA GLY A 295 -32.17 -23.99 -21.15
C GLY A 295 -33.45 -24.82 -21.06
N ASP A 296 -33.99 -24.97 -19.86
CA ASP A 296 -35.23 -25.69 -19.59
C ASP A 296 -36.45 -24.96 -20.22
N GLU A 297 -36.53 -23.64 -20.08
CA GLU A 297 -37.58 -22.85 -20.78
C GLU A 297 -37.49 -22.96 -22.32
N LEU A 298 -36.28 -22.99 -22.89
CA LEU A 298 -36.10 -23.20 -24.33
C LEU A 298 -36.52 -24.60 -24.75
N ALA A 299 -36.22 -25.63 -23.97
CA ALA A 299 -36.63 -27.00 -24.24
C ALA A 299 -38.15 -27.17 -24.16
N GLU A 300 -38.78 -26.57 -23.15
CA GLU A 300 -40.25 -26.55 -23.03
C GLU A 300 -40.92 -25.85 -24.23
N LYS A 301 -40.45 -24.65 -24.62
CA LYS A 301 -40.94 -23.95 -25.80
C LYS A 301 -40.74 -24.74 -27.09
N GLN A 302 -39.63 -25.43 -27.25
CA GLN A 302 -39.40 -26.31 -28.38
C GLN A 302 -40.35 -27.51 -28.39
N PHE A 303 -40.57 -28.12 -27.25
CA PHE A 303 -41.53 -29.23 -27.09
C PHE A 303 -42.95 -28.79 -27.40
N GLU A 304 -43.39 -27.64 -26.90
CA GLU A 304 -44.73 -27.07 -27.21
C GLU A 304 -44.90 -26.78 -28.73
N ASN A 305 -43.87 -26.19 -29.35
CA ASN A 305 -43.87 -25.95 -30.80
C ASN A 305 -43.87 -27.23 -31.62
N MET A 306 -43.18 -28.27 -31.20
CA MET A 306 -43.21 -29.59 -31.82
C MET A 306 -44.54 -30.31 -31.61
N SER A 307 -45.14 -30.20 -30.45
CA SER A 307 -46.44 -30.79 -30.16
C SER A 307 -47.59 -30.08 -30.83
N SER A 308 -47.51 -28.77 -31.08
CA SER A 308 -48.49 -27.99 -31.81
C SER A 308 -48.40 -28.16 -33.34
N ASN A 309 -47.20 -28.48 -33.86
CA ASN A 309 -46.98 -28.73 -35.30
C ASN A 309 -47.08 -30.19 -35.72
N ASN A 310 -46.97 -31.13 -34.79
CA ASN A 310 -47.21 -32.55 -35.03
C ASN A 310 -48.65 -32.92 -34.62
N LYS A 311 -49.54 -33.07 -35.58
CA LYS A 311 -50.68 -33.96 -35.41
C LYS A 311 -50.13 -35.30 -34.92
N ILE A 312 -50.39 -35.65 -33.66
CA ILE A 312 -50.00 -36.92 -33.05
C ILE A 312 -50.55 -38.02 -33.95
N VAL A 313 -49.68 -38.64 -34.74
CA VAL A 313 -49.94 -39.92 -35.33
C VAL A 313 -49.99 -40.91 -34.18
N SER A 314 -51.18 -41.22 -33.72
CA SER A 314 -51.38 -42.28 -32.72
C SER A 314 -50.88 -43.59 -33.34
N PHE A 315 -49.73 -44.07 -32.87
CA PHE A 315 -49.36 -45.48 -33.04
C PHE A 315 -50.33 -46.30 -32.13
N ARG A 316 -51.46 -46.74 -32.73
CA ARG A 316 -52.14 -47.90 -32.22
C ARG A 316 -51.43 -49.11 -32.85
N GLY A 317 -50.64 -49.81 -32.04
CA GLY A 317 -50.18 -51.14 -32.39
C GLY A 317 -51.37 -52.07 -32.34
N ASP A 318 -51.55 -52.79 -33.39
CA ASP A 318 -52.25 -54.05 -33.43
C ASP A 318 -51.29 -55.18 -32.95
#